data_86a3210e4a8d2be59d41b9ced83d2057
#
_entry.id   86a3210e4a8d2be59d41b9ced83d2057
#
_cell.length_a   1.000
_cell.length_b   1.000
_cell.length_c   1.000
_cell.angle_alpha   90.00
_cell.angle_beta   90.00
_cell.angle_gamma   90.00
#
_symmetry.space_group_name_H-M   'P 1'
#
loop_
_entity.id
_entity.type
_entity.pdbx_description
1 polymer ?
#
loop_
_entity_poly.entity_id
_entity_poly.type
_entity_poly.pdbx_seq_one_letter_code
_entity_poly.pdbx_strand_id
1 'polypeptide(L)'
;QGTAASGANSDAAVDQTAGEFLYYSGRLVQAAVYYSSNGGASEDSLNVWGNDVGYLKGKIDPYEGKIASIIPQYNWSTTFTASELTTLLNNRGYGIGTVKNAYVSAYTDTGNVYSVTFTGTSGSKTVSREACRTLLNLRSQRFTIGGGGSENAYSVNDTGESVALSAASAVDSSGKSSALSGN
;
A
#
# COMPACT_ATOMS: atom_id res chain seq x y z
N GLN A 1 20.54 -3.62 10.13
CA GLN A 1 21.26 -2.49 9.50
C GLN A 1 22.72 -2.41 9.95
N GLY A 2 23.07 -2.96 11.10
CA GLY A 2 24.41 -2.99 11.66
C GLY A 2 24.94 -1.61 12.09
N THR A 3 26.16 -1.62 12.65
CA THR A 3 26.78 -0.41 13.23
C THR A 3 27.11 0.67 12.19
N ALA A 4 27.23 0.34 10.91
CA ALA A 4 27.50 1.32 9.85
C ALA A 4 26.33 2.29 9.58
N ALA A 5 25.11 1.96 10.04
CA ALA A 5 23.92 2.80 9.93
C ALA A 5 23.45 3.34 11.28
N SER A 6 24.24 3.17 12.35
CA SER A 6 23.93 3.69 13.68
C SER A 6 24.23 5.17 13.80
N GLY A 7 23.56 5.84 14.71
CA GLY A 7 23.79 7.23 15.07
C GLY A 7 23.66 7.40 16.57
N ALA A 8 24.15 8.51 17.11
CA ALA A 8 24.22 8.74 18.55
C ALA A 8 22.89 8.50 19.29
N ASN A 9 21.76 8.88 18.68
CA ASN A 9 20.43 8.67 19.29
C ASN A 9 20.01 7.17 19.27
N SER A 10 20.32 6.43 18.22
CA SER A 10 20.02 4.99 18.15
C SER A 10 20.90 4.19 19.09
N ASP A 11 22.17 4.56 19.21
CA ASP A 11 23.11 3.92 20.14
C ASP A 11 22.69 4.16 21.59
N ALA A 12 22.36 5.41 21.93
CA ALA A 12 21.83 5.74 23.25
C ALA A 12 20.53 5.01 23.59
N ALA A 13 19.62 4.85 22.60
CA ALA A 13 18.38 4.10 22.81
C ALA A 13 18.65 2.62 23.10
N VAL A 14 19.59 1.99 22.39
CA VAL A 14 20.01 0.59 22.62
C VAL A 14 20.65 0.43 24.00
N ASP A 15 21.53 1.34 24.39
CA ASP A 15 22.20 1.30 25.69
C ASP A 15 21.21 1.50 26.86
N GLN A 16 20.26 2.42 26.72
CA GLN A 16 19.24 2.70 27.73
C GLN A 16 18.23 1.55 27.90
N THR A 17 18.03 0.73 26.88
CA THR A 17 17.11 -0.41 26.91
C THR A 17 17.85 -1.75 27.04
N ALA A 18 19.12 -1.73 27.40
CA ALA A 18 19.92 -2.92 27.59
C ALA A 18 19.30 -3.84 28.68
N GLY A 19 19.01 -5.08 28.30
CA GLY A 19 18.35 -6.06 29.18
C GLY A 19 16.83 -5.95 29.24
N GLU A 20 16.20 -5.03 28.50
CA GLU A 20 14.75 -4.95 28.36
C GLU A 20 14.26 -5.84 27.21
N PHE A 21 13.17 -6.55 27.44
CA PHE A 21 12.58 -7.46 26.47
C PHE A 21 11.06 -7.28 26.40
N LEU A 22 10.50 -7.45 25.21
CA LEU A 22 9.05 -7.42 25.02
C LEU A 22 8.43 -8.77 25.43
N TYR A 23 7.42 -8.72 26.30
CA TYR A 23 6.64 -9.87 26.71
C TYR A 23 5.17 -9.69 26.36
N TYR A 24 4.53 -10.79 26.00
CA TYR A 24 3.09 -10.87 25.82
C TYR A 24 2.57 -12.14 26.52
N SER A 25 1.58 -11.96 27.41
CA SER A 25 1.01 -13.07 28.22
C SER A 25 2.07 -13.93 28.92
N GLY A 26 3.10 -13.28 29.50
CA GLY A 26 4.18 -13.94 30.23
C GLY A 26 5.22 -14.67 29.38
N ARG A 27 5.19 -14.52 28.05
CA ARG A 27 6.15 -15.12 27.12
C ARG A 27 6.91 -14.05 26.36
N LEU A 28 8.17 -14.33 26.07
CA LEU A 28 9.00 -13.48 25.22
C LEU A 28 8.37 -13.34 23.83
N VAL A 29 8.25 -12.10 23.34
CA VAL A 29 7.79 -11.82 21.99
C VAL A 29 8.83 -12.30 20.98
N GLN A 30 8.45 -13.23 20.10
CA GLN A 30 9.35 -13.83 19.12
C GLN A 30 9.46 -13.03 17.81
N ALA A 31 8.42 -12.27 17.47
CA ALA A 31 8.31 -11.51 16.24
C ALA A 31 7.92 -10.06 16.54
N ALA A 32 8.91 -9.26 16.92
CA ALA A 32 8.75 -7.82 17.07
C ALA A 32 8.88 -7.17 15.68
N VAL A 33 7.75 -6.87 15.05
CA VAL A 33 7.69 -6.22 13.74
C VAL A 33 7.75 -4.71 13.92
N TYR A 34 8.54 -4.03 13.10
CA TYR A 34 8.66 -2.58 13.06
C TYR A 34 8.62 -2.06 11.63
N TYR A 35 8.34 -0.78 11.48
CA TYR A 35 8.25 -0.07 10.20
C TYR A 35 8.78 1.37 10.35
N SER A 36 9.18 1.98 9.25
CA SER A 36 9.67 3.36 9.25
C SER A 36 8.54 4.40 9.24
N SER A 37 7.37 4.04 8.71
CA SER A 37 6.17 4.87 8.63
C SER A 37 4.96 3.97 8.52
N ASN A 38 3.85 4.33 9.18
CA ASN A 38 2.59 3.58 9.16
C ASN A 38 1.50 4.25 8.30
N GLY A 39 1.76 5.47 7.80
CA GLY A 39 0.78 6.24 7.02
C GLY A 39 -0.47 6.64 7.81
N GLY A 40 -0.41 6.66 9.14
CA GLY A 40 -1.50 7.03 10.04
C GLY A 40 -2.20 5.86 10.74
N ALA A 41 -1.87 4.61 10.42
CA ALA A 41 -2.32 3.44 11.18
C ALA A 41 -1.47 2.20 10.90
N SER A 42 -1.17 1.42 11.94
CA SER A 42 -0.72 0.04 11.78
C SER A 42 -1.91 -0.90 11.49
N GLU A 43 -1.63 -2.16 11.18
CA GLU A 43 -2.67 -3.13 10.85
C GLU A 43 -2.57 -4.41 11.68
N ASP A 44 -3.69 -5.08 11.87
CA ASP A 44 -3.76 -6.40 12.47
C ASP A 44 -3.01 -7.44 11.65
N SER A 45 -2.21 -8.27 12.30
CA SER A 45 -1.50 -9.38 11.65
C SER A 45 -2.45 -10.34 10.90
N LEU A 46 -3.68 -10.50 11.41
CA LEU A 46 -4.72 -11.28 10.76
C LEU A 46 -5.08 -10.71 9.38
N ASN A 47 -5.18 -9.37 9.29
CA ASN A 47 -5.54 -8.68 8.05
C ASN A 47 -4.36 -8.60 7.06
N VAL A 48 -3.12 -8.74 7.53
CA VAL A 48 -1.93 -8.69 6.68
C VAL A 48 -1.53 -10.10 6.24
N TRP A 49 -1.31 -11.01 7.20
CA TRP A 49 -0.71 -12.32 6.94
C TRP A 49 -1.67 -13.49 7.13
N GLY A 50 -2.89 -13.25 7.65
CA GLY A 50 -3.87 -14.29 7.88
C GLY A 50 -3.71 -15.05 9.19
N ASN A 51 -2.74 -14.68 10.03
CA ASN A 51 -2.50 -15.24 11.34
C ASN A 51 -2.80 -14.21 12.44
N ASP A 52 -3.63 -14.57 13.40
CA ASP A 52 -3.92 -13.70 14.53
C ASP A 52 -2.79 -13.80 15.58
N VAL A 53 -1.92 -12.80 15.59
CA VAL A 53 -0.87 -12.64 16.60
C VAL A 53 -1.34 -11.61 17.63
N GLY A 54 -1.69 -12.05 18.84
CA GLY A 54 -2.39 -11.24 19.83
C GLY A 54 -1.71 -9.92 20.22
N TYR A 55 -0.43 -9.76 20.00
CA TYR A 55 0.32 -8.52 20.24
C TYR A 55 0.59 -7.67 18.97
N LEU A 56 0.23 -8.16 17.78
CA LEU A 56 0.35 -7.42 16.52
C LEU A 56 -1.04 -6.95 16.07
N LYS A 57 -1.55 -5.95 16.76
CA LYS A 57 -2.88 -5.38 16.56
C LYS A 57 -2.82 -4.01 15.89
N GLY A 58 -3.79 -3.75 15.02
CA GLY A 58 -3.95 -2.46 14.35
C GLY A 58 -4.19 -1.32 15.34
N LYS A 59 -3.55 -0.19 15.10
CA LYS A 59 -3.68 1.04 15.89
C LYS A 59 -3.69 2.24 14.97
N ILE A 60 -4.66 3.13 15.20
CA ILE A 60 -4.65 4.46 14.59
C ILE A 60 -3.54 5.29 15.22
N ASP A 61 -2.74 5.92 14.37
CA ASP A 61 -1.70 6.87 14.77
C ASP A 61 -2.08 8.30 14.32
N PRO A 62 -2.60 9.13 15.22
CA PRO A 62 -2.98 10.49 14.86
C PRO A 62 -1.79 11.46 14.82
N TYR A 63 -0.57 11.00 15.11
CA TYR A 63 0.59 11.84 15.28
C TYR A 63 1.50 11.87 14.05
N GLU A 64 1.66 10.75 13.35
CA GLU A 64 2.57 10.65 12.21
C GLU A 64 2.23 11.66 11.11
N GLY A 65 0.94 11.88 10.83
CA GLY A 65 0.49 12.90 9.88
C GLY A 65 0.94 14.32 10.20
N LYS A 66 1.23 14.63 11.48
CA LYS A 66 1.73 15.95 11.88
C LYS A 66 3.18 16.22 11.45
N ILE A 67 3.92 15.18 11.18
CA ILE A 67 5.31 15.24 10.72
C ILE A 67 5.47 14.69 9.28
N ALA A 68 4.38 14.56 8.54
CA ALA A 68 4.37 14.03 7.18
C ALA A 68 5.38 14.72 6.25
N SER A 69 5.61 16.02 6.43
CA SER A 69 6.54 16.82 5.61
C SER A 69 8.01 16.40 5.75
N ILE A 70 8.38 15.77 6.85
CA ILE A 70 9.75 15.31 7.10
C ILE A 70 9.93 13.80 6.94
N ILE A 71 8.85 13.05 6.70
CA ILE A 71 8.91 11.62 6.43
C ILE A 71 9.12 11.42 4.92
N PRO A 72 10.24 10.85 4.50
CA PRO A 72 10.49 10.61 3.08
C PRO A 72 9.39 9.72 2.50
N GLN A 73 8.77 10.18 1.40
CA GLN A 73 7.75 9.41 0.69
C GLN A 73 6.52 9.04 1.54
N TYR A 74 6.18 9.90 2.51
CA TYR A 74 4.92 9.77 3.25
C TYR A 74 3.73 9.77 2.28
N ASN A 75 3.71 10.73 1.36
CA ASN A 75 2.78 10.74 0.24
C ASN A 75 3.45 10.16 -1.00
N TRP A 76 2.76 9.28 -1.69
CA TRP A 76 3.25 8.64 -2.90
C TRP A 76 2.11 8.38 -3.88
N SER A 77 2.43 8.29 -5.14
CA SER A 77 1.52 7.85 -6.19
C SER A 77 2.27 7.01 -7.21
N THR A 78 1.57 6.13 -7.89
CA THR A 78 2.06 5.37 -9.02
C THR A 78 0.93 5.15 -10.02
N THR A 79 1.28 4.99 -11.28
CA THR A 79 0.31 4.80 -12.36
C THR A 79 0.63 3.50 -13.08
N PHE A 80 -0.42 2.78 -13.46
CA PHE A 80 -0.35 1.57 -14.23
C PHE A 80 -1.26 1.69 -15.46
N THR A 81 -0.77 1.26 -16.60
CA THR A 81 -1.62 1.01 -17.76
C THR A 81 -2.38 -0.31 -17.61
N ALA A 82 -3.47 -0.48 -18.35
CA ALA A 82 -4.18 -1.76 -18.40
C ALA A 82 -3.30 -2.92 -18.88
N SER A 83 -2.34 -2.64 -19.76
CA SER A 83 -1.36 -3.63 -20.27
C SER A 83 -0.41 -4.08 -19.16
N GLU A 84 0.12 -3.15 -18.37
CA GLU A 84 1.00 -3.47 -17.24
C GLU A 84 0.27 -4.28 -16.17
N LEU A 85 -0.96 -3.88 -15.79
CA LEU A 85 -1.78 -4.66 -14.87
C LEU A 85 -2.09 -6.05 -15.41
N THR A 86 -2.41 -6.18 -16.71
CA THR A 86 -2.64 -7.47 -17.36
C THR A 86 -1.39 -8.35 -17.26
N THR A 87 -0.21 -7.81 -17.52
CA THR A 87 1.06 -8.52 -17.42
C THR A 87 1.35 -8.96 -15.99
N LEU A 88 1.16 -8.07 -15.00
CA LEU A 88 1.34 -8.39 -13.58
C LEU A 88 0.43 -9.54 -13.12
N LEU A 89 -0.84 -9.52 -13.52
CA LEU A 89 -1.81 -10.56 -13.19
C LEU A 89 -1.48 -11.88 -13.87
N ASN A 90 -1.11 -11.87 -15.15
CA ASN A 90 -0.71 -13.06 -15.89
C ASN A 90 0.55 -13.73 -15.30
N ASN A 91 1.53 -12.94 -14.88
CA ASN A 91 2.75 -13.43 -14.20
C ASN A 91 2.44 -14.15 -12.86
N ARG A 92 1.27 -13.88 -12.27
CA ARG A 92 0.76 -14.57 -11.08
C ARG A 92 -0.22 -15.70 -11.41
N GLY A 93 -0.43 -16.03 -12.69
CA GLY A 93 -1.35 -17.07 -13.14
C GLY A 93 -2.83 -16.66 -13.08
N TYR A 94 -3.14 -15.37 -13.00
CA TYR A 94 -4.52 -14.87 -12.97
C TYR A 94 -4.99 -14.54 -14.38
N GLY A 95 -5.52 -15.53 -15.07
CA GLY A 95 -5.93 -15.43 -16.47
C GLY A 95 -7.28 -14.74 -16.68
N ILE A 96 -7.41 -13.47 -16.31
CA ILE A 96 -8.65 -12.68 -16.47
C ILE A 96 -8.77 -11.97 -17.82
N GLY A 97 -7.82 -12.20 -18.73
CA GLY A 97 -7.72 -11.47 -19.99
C GLY A 97 -7.18 -10.04 -19.77
N THR A 98 -7.42 -9.15 -20.74
CA THR A 98 -7.03 -7.74 -20.65
C THR A 98 -7.80 -7.04 -19.55
N VAL A 99 -7.09 -6.37 -18.63
CA VAL A 99 -7.71 -5.61 -17.53
C VAL A 99 -8.54 -4.46 -18.09
N LYS A 100 -9.76 -4.33 -17.59
CA LYS A 100 -10.72 -3.27 -17.92
C LYS A 100 -11.00 -2.35 -16.73
N ASN A 101 -10.88 -2.86 -15.50
CA ASN A 101 -11.09 -2.08 -14.30
C ASN A 101 -10.31 -2.66 -13.13
N ALA A 102 -9.91 -1.79 -12.21
CA ALA A 102 -9.31 -2.14 -10.93
C ALA A 102 -9.85 -1.19 -9.85
N TYR A 103 -10.24 -1.73 -8.71
CA TYR A 103 -10.76 -0.92 -7.60
C TYR A 103 -10.52 -1.60 -6.25
N VAL A 104 -10.44 -0.79 -5.20
CA VAL A 104 -10.42 -1.31 -3.83
C VAL A 104 -11.81 -1.82 -3.50
N SER A 105 -11.93 -3.12 -3.21
CA SER A 105 -13.20 -3.78 -2.91
C SER A 105 -13.51 -3.87 -1.42
N ALA A 106 -12.49 -3.74 -0.56
CA ALA A 106 -12.69 -3.61 0.90
C ALA A 106 -11.50 -2.92 1.58
N TYR A 107 -11.82 -2.20 2.65
CA TYR A 107 -10.85 -1.64 3.61
C TYR A 107 -11.00 -2.33 4.96
N THR A 108 -9.95 -2.28 5.76
CA THR A 108 -9.97 -2.67 7.18
C THR A 108 -10.52 -1.53 8.04
N ASP A 109 -10.81 -1.81 9.31
CA ASP A 109 -11.25 -0.80 10.29
C ASP A 109 -10.19 0.29 10.54
N THR A 110 -8.92 0.00 10.27
CA THR A 110 -7.83 0.98 10.35
C THR A 110 -7.66 1.81 9.09
N GLY A 111 -8.44 1.55 8.03
CA GLY A 111 -8.42 2.25 6.75
C GLY A 111 -7.34 1.78 5.79
N ASN A 112 -6.70 0.64 6.07
CA ASN A 112 -5.80 -0.01 5.11
C ASN A 112 -6.59 -0.84 4.09
N VAL A 113 -6.04 -1.06 2.90
CA VAL A 113 -6.69 -1.87 1.87
C VAL A 113 -6.68 -3.34 2.29
N TYR A 114 -7.86 -3.94 2.37
CA TYR A 114 -8.02 -5.38 2.61
C TYR A 114 -8.11 -6.18 1.33
N SER A 115 -8.84 -5.68 0.32
CA SER A 115 -8.94 -6.36 -0.96
C SER A 115 -9.03 -5.42 -2.16
N VAL A 116 -8.48 -5.89 -3.28
CA VAL A 116 -8.53 -5.22 -4.59
C VAL A 116 -9.12 -6.20 -5.59
N THR A 117 -10.07 -5.73 -6.39
CA THR A 117 -10.69 -6.49 -7.47
C THR A 117 -10.26 -5.93 -8.82
N PHE A 118 -9.77 -6.81 -9.67
CA PHE A 118 -9.47 -6.56 -11.07
C PHE A 118 -10.52 -7.24 -11.94
N THR A 119 -11.08 -6.53 -12.90
CA THR A 119 -11.98 -7.09 -13.91
C THR A 119 -11.32 -7.02 -15.29
N GLY A 120 -11.42 -8.08 -16.04
CA GLY A 120 -10.84 -8.19 -17.37
C GLY A 120 -11.84 -8.70 -18.40
N THR A 121 -11.34 -8.95 -19.62
CA THR A 121 -12.15 -9.43 -20.75
C THR A 121 -12.65 -10.87 -20.57
N SER A 122 -11.99 -11.67 -19.72
CA SER A 122 -12.27 -13.10 -19.54
C SER A 122 -12.67 -13.47 -18.12
N GLY A 123 -12.88 -12.48 -17.24
CA GLY A 123 -13.28 -12.73 -15.86
C GLY A 123 -12.81 -11.64 -14.89
N SER A 124 -12.83 -11.98 -13.61
CA SER A 124 -12.36 -11.09 -12.55
C SER A 124 -11.50 -11.85 -11.53
N LYS A 125 -10.65 -11.12 -10.85
CA LYS A 125 -9.80 -11.61 -9.76
C LYS A 125 -9.79 -10.64 -8.61
N THR A 126 -10.12 -11.12 -7.42
CA THR A 126 -9.90 -10.39 -6.18
C THR A 126 -8.66 -10.94 -5.49
N VAL A 127 -7.77 -10.06 -5.08
CA VAL A 127 -6.64 -10.33 -4.20
C VAL A 127 -6.91 -9.69 -2.84
N SER A 128 -6.33 -10.22 -1.77
CA SER A 128 -6.57 -9.71 -0.42
C SER A 128 -5.30 -9.69 0.42
N ARG A 129 -5.35 -8.96 1.53
CA ARG A 129 -4.27 -8.84 2.50
C ARG A 129 -3.01 -8.24 1.87
N GLU A 130 -1.84 -8.71 2.27
CA GLU A 130 -0.55 -8.23 1.77
C GLU A 130 -0.42 -8.36 0.24
N ALA A 131 -1.14 -9.29 -0.39
CA ALA A 131 -1.13 -9.43 -1.84
C ALA A 131 -1.61 -8.17 -2.57
N CYS A 132 -2.48 -7.34 -1.95
CA CYS A 132 -2.91 -6.06 -2.51
C CYS A 132 -1.72 -5.12 -2.75
N ARG A 133 -0.77 -5.08 -1.82
CA ARG A 133 0.44 -4.27 -1.89
C ARG A 133 1.51 -4.92 -2.76
N THR A 134 1.82 -6.19 -2.51
CA THR A 134 2.97 -6.88 -3.12
C THR A 134 2.76 -7.21 -4.59
N LEU A 135 1.52 -7.44 -5.05
CA LEU A 135 1.19 -7.62 -6.46
C LEU A 135 1.57 -6.38 -7.30
N LEU A 136 1.25 -5.21 -6.78
CA LEU A 136 1.49 -3.93 -7.45
C LEU A 136 2.82 -3.27 -7.04
N ASN A 137 3.63 -3.94 -6.21
CA ASN A 137 4.88 -3.43 -5.67
C ASN A 137 4.74 -2.04 -5.03
N LEU A 138 3.66 -1.82 -4.27
CA LEU A 138 3.35 -0.54 -3.61
C LEU A 138 4.16 -0.38 -2.31
N ARG A 139 4.33 0.87 -1.89
CA ARG A 139 5.09 1.23 -0.68
C ARG A 139 4.36 0.85 0.61
N SER A 140 3.04 1.01 0.65
CA SER A 140 2.21 0.70 1.82
C SER A 140 0.93 -0.03 1.41
N GLN A 141 0.21 -0.55 2.40
CA GLN A 141 -1.13 -1.14 2.22
C GLN A 141 -2.24 -0.09 2.35
N ARG A 142 -1.87 1.17 2.62
CA ARG A 142 -2.78 2.30 2.72
C ARG A 142 -2.77 3.07 1.41
N PHE A 143 -3.80 2.87 0.59
CA PHE A 143 -3.92 3.51 -0.72
C PHE A 143 -5.35 3.53 -1.22
N THR A 144 -5.59 4.34 -2.24
CA THR A 144 -6.80 4.33 -3.06
C THR A 144 -6.43 4.03 -4.50
N ILE A 145 -7.38 3.55 -5.29
CA ILE A 145 -7.26 3.40 -6.73
C ILE A 145 -8.24 4.35 -7.37
N GLY A 146 -7.72 5.31 -8.13
CA GLY A 146 -8.52 6.20 -8.98
C GLY A 146 -8.30 5.86 -10.44
N GLY A 147 -9.27 6.16 -11.30
CA GLY A 147 -9.19 5.87 -12.73
C GLY A 147 -10.01 4.66 -13.16
N GLY A 148 -9.89 4.28 -14.43
CA GLY A 148 -10.70 3.22 -15.03
C GLY A 148 -11.77 3.78 -15.98
N GLY A 149 -11.51 4.91 -16.60
CA GLY A 149 -12.26 5.40 -17.78
C GLY A 149 -11.66 4.85 -19.08
N SER A 150 -12.17 5.27 -20.21
CA SER A 150 -11.86 4.74 -21.56
C SER A 150 -10.40 4.80 -22.00
N GLU A 151 -9.50 5.35 -21.21
CA GLU A 151 -8.06 5.56 -21.50
C GLU A 151 -7.11 4.69 -20.69
N ASN A 152 -7.60 3.64 -20.01
CA ASN A 152 -6.76 2.55 -19.50
C ASN A 152 -5.61 2.90 -18.54
N ALA A 153 -5.68 4.00 -17.80
CA ALA A 153 -4.70 4.34 -16.76
C ALA A 153 -5.32 4.31 -15.36
N TYR A 154 -4.59 3.74 -14.40
CA TYR A 154 -4.99 3.64 -13.00
C TYR A 154 -3.97 4.37 -12.14
N SER A 155 -4.42 5.34 -11.35
CA SER A 155 -3.60 6.00 -10.34
C SER A 155 -3.87 5.40 -8.97
N VAL A 156 -2.82 5.10 -8.25
CA VAL A 156 -2.87 4.58 -6.88
C VAL A 156 -2.14 5.57 -6.00
N ASN A 157 -2.78 6.04 -4.94
CA ASN A 157 -2.18 6.96 -3.97
C ASN A 157 -2.57 6.61 -2.54
N ASP A 158 -1.89 7.19 -1.58
CA ASP A 158 -2.05 6.97 -0.14
C ASP A 158 -2.83 8.08 0.58
N THR A 159 -3.24 9.14 -0.11
CA THR A 159 -3.86 10.32 0.51
C THR A 159 -5.33 10.14 0.88
N GLY A 160 -5.96 9.01 0.50
CA GLY A 160 -7.39 8.78 0.73
C GLY A 160 -8.31 9.64 -0.14
N GLU A 161 -7.77 10.55 -0.92
CA GLU A 161 -8.53 11.29 -1.92
C GLU A 161 -8.64 10.46 -3.19
N SER A 162 -9.86 10.28 -3.68
CA SER A 162 -10.08 9.78 -5.03
C SER A 162 -9.53 10.82 -6.00
N VAL A 163 -8.39 10.54 -6.61
CA VAL A 163 -7.89 11.38 -7.70
C VAL A 163 -8.84 11.19 -8.87
N ALA A 164 -9.75 12.15 -9.04
CA ALA A 164 -10.54 12.22 -10.25
C ALA A 164 -9.57 12.39 -11.43
N LEU A 165 -9.70 11.57 -12.45
CA LEU A 165 -8.86 11.58 -13.68
C LEU A 165 -8.93 12.87 -14.50
N SER A 166 -9.52 13.95 -13.98
CA SER A 166 -9.48 15.28 -14.59
C SER A 166 -8.06 15.87 -14.71
N ALA A 167 -7.05 15.23 -14.15
CA ALA A 167 -5.65 15.65 -14.21
C ALA A 167 -4.74 14.64 -14.92
N ALA A 168 -5.24 13.53 -15.46
CA ALA A 168 -4.45 12.61 -16.25
C ALA A 168 -4.35 13.15 -17.68
N SER A 169 -3.15 13.51 -18.11
CA SER A 169 -2.88 13.76 -19.51
C SER A 169 -2.87 12.43 -20.25
N ALA A 170 -3.76 12.27 -21.22
CA ALA A 170 -3.67 11.16 -22.17
C ALA A 170 -2.46 11.37 -23.07
N VAL A 171 -1.59 10.39 -23.17
CA VAL A 171 -0.50 10.36 -24.14
C VAL A 171 -0.95 9.46 -25.28
N ASP A 172 -1.10 10.00 -26.47
CA ASP A 172 -1.45 9.22 -27.66
C ASP A 172 -0.26 8.35 -28.12
N SER A 173 -0.48 7.50 -29.09
CA SER A 173 0.53 6.60 -29.66
C SER A 173 1.71 7.34 -30.31
N SER A 174 1.67 8.65 -30.43
CA SER A 174 2.75 9.52 -30.90
C SER A 174 3.50 10.24 -29.78
N GLY A 175 3.14 10.03 -28.52
CA GLY A 175 3.77 10.64 -27.36
C GLY A 175 3.28 12.07 -27.06
N LYS A 176 2.19 12.52 -27.66
CA LYS A 176 1.63 13.85 -27.43
C LYS A 176 0.61 13.80 -26.28
N SER A 177 0.84 14.60 -25.25
CA SER A 177 -0.07 14.74 -24.12
C SER A 177 -1.18 15.75 -24.40
N SER A 178 -2.43 15.40 -24.13
CA SER A 178 -3.57 16.30 -24.14
C SER A 178 -4.29 16.26 -22.79
N ALA A 179 -4.64 17.44 -22.26
CA ALA A 179 -5.43 17.54 -21.04
C ALA A 179 -6.89 17.17 -21.34
N LEU A 180 -7.45 16.28 -20.55
CA LEU A 180 -8.87 15.93 -20.62
C LEU A 180 -9.66 16.94 -19.78
N SER A 181 -10.44 17.80 -20.41
CA SER A 181 -11.46 18.61 -19.75
C SER A 181 -12.77 17.82 -19.72
N GLY A 182 -13.21 17.41 -18.53
CA GLY A 182 -14.55 16.86 -18.34
C GLY A 182 -15.56 18.01 -18.19
N ASN A 183 -16.68 17.90 -18.90
CA ASN A 183 -17.93 18.61 -18.59
C ASN A 183 -18.68 17.84 -17.51
#